data_db963b6492a527359dd8bf5c2a822daf
#
_entry.id   db963b6492a527359dd8bf5c2a822daf
#
_cell.length_a   1.000
_cell.length_b   1.000
_cell.length_c   1.000
_cell.angle_alpha   90.00
_cell.angle_beta   90.00
_cell.angle_gamma   90.00
#
_symmetry.space_group_name_H-M   'P 1'
#
loop_
_entity.id
_entity.type
_entity.pdbx_description
1 polymer ?
#
loop_
_entity_poly.entity_id
_entity_poly.type
_entity_poly.pdbx_seq_one_letter_code
_entity_poly.pdbx_strand_id
1 'polypeptide(L)'
;VRELYCEMDGSFPNHHPDPSVPDNLHDVIDALKTTDAEIGLAFDGDGDRLGIVTKNGNIINPDRQLMLFAADVLSRNPGGKILKSNLQGAFNTLTQL
;
A
#
# COMPACT_ATOMS: atom_id res chain seq x y z
N VAL A 1 -15.19 -7.71 4.71
CA VAL A 1 -13.82 -7.36 5.14
C VAL A 1 -13.35 -8.35 6.18
N ARG A 2 -12.13 -8.84 6.01
CA ARG A 2 -11.46 -9.71 6.99
C ARG A 2 -10.34 -8.94 7.65
N GLU A 3 -10.40 -8.85 8.97
CA GLU A 3 -9.44 -8.06 9.75
C GLU A 3 -8.31 -8.95 10.29
N LEU A 4 -7.07 -8.42 10.22
CA LEU A 4 -5.88 -9.03 10.81
C LEU A 4 -5.21 -8.00 11.72
N TYR A 5 -5.02 -8.36 12.99
CA TYR A 5 -4.29 -7.55 13.97
C TYR A 5 -4.82 -6.12 14.09
N CYS A 6 -6.14 -5.96 14.11
CA CYS A 6 -6.77 -4.64 14.13
C CYS A 6 -6.92 -4.04 15.54
N GLU A 7 -6.50 -4.74 16.58
CA GLU A 7 -6.45 -4.19 17.92
C GLU A 7 -5.16 -3.40 18.12
N MET A 8 -5.30 -2.20 18.68
CA MET A 8 -4.14 -1.36 18.98
C MET A 8 -3.34 -1.93 20.14
N ASP A 9 -2.07 -2.25 19.90
CA ASP A 9 -1.14 -2.73 20.92
C ASP A 9 0.26 -2.19 20.61
N GLY A 10 0.71 -1.22 21.41
CA GLY A 10 2.00 -0.57 21.20
C GLY A 10 3.22 -1.47 21.38
N SER A 11 3.04 -2.70 21.90
CA SER A 11 4.12 -3.69 21.98
C SER A 11 4.34 -4.45 20.68
N PHE A 12 3.42 -4.33 19.71
CA PHE A 12 3.47 -5.00 18.41
C PHE A 12 3.77 -6.50 18.51
N PRO A 13 2.88 -7.27 19.21
CA PRO A 13 3.18 -8.67 19.56
C PRO A 13 3.28 -9.61 18.36
N ASN A 14 2.73 -9.25 17.20
CA ASN A 14 2.73 -10.09 16.01
C ASN A 14 3.96 -9.85 15.14
N HIS A 15 4.21 -8.61 14.76
CA HIS A 15 5.41 -8.16 14.04
C HIS A 15 5.45 -6.63 14.05
N HIS A 16 6.58 -6.06 13.66
CA HIS A 16 6.70 -4.61 13.51
C HIS A 16 5.77 -4.14 12.38
N PRO A 17 4.97 -3.07 12.60
CA PRO A 17 3.98 -2.64 11.61
C PRO A 17 4.60 -1.79 10.50
N ASP A 18 5.42 -2.41 9.67
CA ASP A 18 6.07 -1.76 8.53
C ASP A 18 5.74 -2.52 7.24
N PRO A 19 4.79 -2.03 6.42
CA PRO A 19 4.38 -2.71 5.19
C PRO A 19 5.44 -2.65 4.08
N SER A 20 6.50 -1.87 4.24
CA SER A 20 7.60 -1.86 3.28
C SER A 20 8.50 -3.09 3.40
N VAL A 21 8.40 -3.84 4.49
CA VAL A 21 9.14 -5.08 4.71
C VAL A 21 8.29 -6.26 4.23
N PRO A 22 8.70 -6.99 3.17
CA PRO A 22 7.87 -8.06 2.61
C PRO A 22 7.49 -9.15 3.62
N ASP A 23 8.38 -9.48 4.57
CA ASP A 23 8.10 -10.48 5.59
C ASP A 23 6.90 -10.09 6.48
N ASN A 24 6.66 -8.81 6.67
CA ASN A 24 5.52 -8.34 7.45
C ASN A 24 4.18 -8.47 6.72
N LEU A 25 4.20 -8.78 5.43
CA LEU A 25 3.01 -9.00 4.62
C LEU A 25 2.63 -10.48 4.48
N HIS A 26 3.39 -11.37 5.09
CA HIS A 26 3.19 -12.81 4.95
C HIS A 26 1.79 -13.24 5.38
N ASP A 27 1.29 -12.74 6.50
CA ASP A 27 -0.03 -13.11 7.01
C ASP A 27 -1.15 -12.62 6.10
N VAL A 28 -0.98 -11.43 5.50
CA VAL A 28 -1.93 -10.90 4.52
C VAL A 28 -1.95 -11.78 3.27
N ILE A 29 -0.78 -12.20 2.80
CA ILE A 29 -0.67 -13.09 1.63
C ILE A 29 -1.34 -14.42 1.92
N ASP A 30 -1.10 -15.00 3.10
CA ASP A 30 -1.72 -16.27 3.48
C ASP A 30 -3.24 -16.15 3.59
N ALA A 31 -3.75 -15.05 4.17
CA ALA A 31 -5.18 -14.81 4.26
C ALA A 31 -5.83 -14.69 2.88
N LEU A 32 -5.15 -14.07 1.91
CA LEU A 32 -5.64 -13.99 0.53
C LEU A 32 -5.73 -15.36 -0.14
N LYS A 33 -4.81 -16.27 0.17
CA LYS A 33 -4.82 -17.62 -0.39
C LYS A 33 -5.92 -18.49 0.18
N THR A 34 -6.30 -18.27 1.43
CA THR A 34 -7.22 -19.15 2.17
C THR A 34 -8.63 -18.60 2.26
N THR A 35 -8.89 -17.39 1.77
CA THR A 35 -10.21 -16.77 1.77
C THR A 35 -10.60 -16.35 0.36
N ASP A 36 -11.82 -15.81 0.23
CA ASP A 36 -12.32 -15.25 -1.04
C ASP A 36 -11.96 -13.77 -1.22
N ALA A 37 -11.15 -13.20 -0.35
CA ALA A 37 -10.70 -11.83 -0.49
C ALA A 37 -9.89 -11.64 -1.78
N GLU A 38 -10.11 -10.52 -2.45
CA GLU A 38 -9.47 -10.22 -3.74
C GLU A 38 -8.23 -9.33 -3.59
N ILE A 39 -8.14 -8.58 -2.50
CA ILE A 39 -7.05 -7.62 -2.26
C ILE A 39 -6.73 -7.59 -0.78
N GLY A 40 -5.46 -7.45 -0.46
CA GLY A 40 -4.98 -7.25 0.90
C GLY A 40 -4.42 -5.86 1.09
N LEU A 41 -4.75 -5.23 2.19
CA LEU A 41 -4.28 -3.90 2.57
C LEU A 41 -3.57 -4.00 3.91
N ALA A 42 -2.36 -3.44 3.99
CA ALA A 42 -1.57 -3.40 5.22
C ALA A 42 -1.16 -1.98 5.53
N PHE A 43 -1.39 -1.56 6.77
CA PHE A 43 -1.06 -0.22 7.24
C PHE A 43 0.12 -0.29 8.22
N ASP A 44 0.90 0.79 8.28
CA ASP A 44 1.93 0.91 9.30
C ASP A 44 1.35 1.37 10.65
N GLY A 45 2.21 1.60 11.65
CA GLY A 45 1.79 1.85 13.02
C GLY A 45 0.91 3.07 13.20
N ASP A 46 1.12 4.13 12.43
CA ASP A 46 0.31 5.35 12.46
C ASP A 46 -0.64 5.46 11.27
N GLY A 47 -0.65 4.45 10.39
CA GLY A 47 -1.61 4.37 9.30
C GLY A 47 -1.37 5.31 8.13
N ASP A 48 -0.19 5.96 8.06
CA ASP A 48 0.09 6.89 6.96
C ASP A 48 0.72 6.20 5.73
N ARG A 49 1.16 4.95 5.87
CA ARG A 49 1.69 4.14 4.76
C ARG A 49 0.79 2.93 4.50
N LEU A 50 0.67 2.56 3.23
CA LEU A 50 -0.19 1.48 2.79
C LEU A 50 0.60 0.48 1.94
N GLY A 51 0.54 -0.79 2.33
CA GLY A 51 0.96 -1.90 1.50
C GLY A 51 -0.24 -2.55 0.84
N ILE A 52 -0.14 -2.87 -0.44
CA ILE A 52 -1.20 -3.53 -1.19
C ILE A 52 -0.67 -4.86 -1.74
N VAL A 53 -1.47 -5.92 -1.54
CA VAL A 53 -1.15 -7.26 -2.02
C VAL A 53 -2.31 -7.76 -2.87
N THR A 54 -2.00 -8.31 -4.04
CA THR A 54 -3.00 -8.89 -4.93
C THR A 54 -3.33 -10.34 -4.54
N LYS A 55 -4.42 -10.87 -5.09
CA LYS A 55 -4.85 -12.26 -4.85
C LYS A 55 -3.77 -13.28 -5.15
N ASN A 56 -2.91 -13.00 -6.13
CA ASN A 56 -1.81 -13.88 -6.52
C ASN A 56 -0.59 -13.77 -5.61
N GLY A 57 -0.63 -12.93 -4.57
CA GLY A 57 0.49 -12.73 -3.67
C GLY A 57 1.50 -11.68 -4.12
N ASN A 58 1.21 -10.92 -5.16
CA ASN A 58 2.09 -9.86 -5.64
C ASN A 58 1.93 -8.61 -4.80
N ILE A 59 3.06 -8.04 -4.38
CA ILE A 59 3.09 -6.79 -3.62
C ILE A 59 3.17 -5.64 -4.63
N ILE A 60 2.26 -4.67 -4.49
CA ILE A 60 2.26 -3.48 -5.35
C ILE A 60 3.10 -2.40 -4.68
N ASN A 61 4.19 -2.03 -5.33
CA ASN A 61 5.10 -1.01 -4.81
C ASN A 61 4.42 0.36 -4.72
N PRO A 62 4.84 1.23 -3.78
CA PRO A 62 4.27 2.56 -3.62
C PRO A 62 4.27 3.41 -4.90
N ASP A 63 5.29 3.27 -5.74
CA ASP A 63 5.34 4.00 -7.02
C ASP A 63 4.17 3.64 -7.93
N ARG A 64 3.80 2.37 -7.97
CA ARG A 64 2.65 1.91 -8.77
C ARG A 64 1.33 2.32 -8.14
N GLN A 65 1.25 2.31 -6.81
CA GLN A 65 0.08 2.84 -6.10
C GLN A 65 -0.14 4.31 -6.43
N LEU A 66 0.94 5.09 -6.46
CA LEU A 66 0.87 6.50 -6.85
C LEU A 66 0.30 6.68 -8.25
N MET A 67 0.70 5.83 -9.20
CA MET A 67 0.16 5.89 -10.56
C MET A 67 -1.36 5.69 -10.58
N LEU A 68 -1.86 4.74 -9.81
CA LEU A 68 -3.30 4.50 -9.72
C LEU A 68 -4.04 5.70 -9.12
N PHE A 69 -3.54 6.22 -8.00
CA PHE A 69 -4.17 7.36 -7.34
C PHE A 69 -4.08 8.62 -8.20
N ALA A 70 -2.94 8.83 -8.86
CA ALA A 70 -2.76 9.98 -9.76
C ALA A 70 -3.72 9.92 -10.95
N ALA A 71 -3.92 8.74 -11.53
CA ALA A 71 -4.88 8.58 -12.61
C ALA A 71 -6.29 8.97 -12.19
N ASP A 72 -6.72 8.54 -11.00
CA ASP A 72 -8.03 8.89 -10.48
C ASP A 72 -8.15 10.41 -10.21
N VAL A 73 -7.15 11.00 -9.56
CA VAL A 73 -7.16 12.43 -9.25
C VAL A 73 -7.18 13.27 -10.54
N LEU A 74 -6.35 12.91 -11.52
CA LEU A 74 -6.27 13.65 -12.78
C LEU A 74 -7.55 13.52 -13.61
N SER A 75 -8.27 12.42 -13.50
CA SER A 75 -9.56 12.26 -14.18
C SER A 75 -10.60 13.26 -13.68
N ARG A 76 -10.49 13.67 -12.42
CA ARG A 76 -11.38 14.65 -11.77
C ARG A 76 -10.83 16.06 -11.77
N ASN A 77 -9.54 16.25 -12.06
CA ASN A 77 -8.85 17.53 -12.06
C ASN A 77 -8.00 17.64 -13.33
N PRO A 78 -8.61 17.79 -14.53
CA PRO A 78 -7.85 17.89 -15.76
C PRO A 78 -6.83 19.04 -15.71
N GLY A 79 -5.60 18.77 -16.14
CA GLY A 79 -4.51 19.75 -16.07
C GLY A 79 -3.81 19.81 -14.73
N GLY A 80 -4.22 19.02 -13.74
CA GLY A 80 -3.54 18.92 -12.46
C GLY A 80 -2.12 18.35 -12.61
N LYS A 81 -1.29 18.59 -11.60
CA LYS A 81 0.11 18.13 -11.59
C LYS A 81 0.34 17.23 -10.39
N ILE A 82 1.08 16.15 -10.61
CA ILE A 82 1.48 15.21 -9.58
C ILE A 82 2.98 15.30 -9.39
N LEU A 83 3.42 15.44 -8.15
CA LEU A 83 4.84 15.39 -7.79
C LEU A 83 5.12 14.08 -7.09
N LYS A 84 6.19 13.42 -7.51
CA LYS A 84 6.67 12.18 -6.89
C LYS A 84 8.11 12.38 -6.46
N SER A 85 8.42 12.07 -5.20
CA SER A 85 9.80 12.01 -4.74
C SER A 85 10.31 10.57 -4.86
N ASN A 86 11.60 10.44 -5.17
CA ASN A 86 12.26 9.14 -5.14
C ASN A 86 13.11 9.01 -3.87
N LEU A 87 13.72 7.83 -3.68
CA LEU A 87 14.52 7.54 -2.49
C LEU A 87 15.76 8.44 -2.36
N GLN A 88 16.22 9.04 -3.45
CA GLN A 88 17.36 9.99 -3.43
C GLN A 88 16.90 11.43 -3.18
N GLY A 89 15.62 11.66 -2.92
CA GLY A 89 15.08 12.99 -2.67
C GLY A 89 14.80 13.81 -3.93
N ALA A 90 15.01 13.26 -5.12
CA ALA A 90 14.63 13.93 -6.36
C ALA A 90 13.10 13.91 -6.54
N PHE A 91 12.57 14.93 -7.21
CA PHE A 91 11.15 15.02 -7.51
C PHE A 91 10.92 14.90 -9.01
N ASN A 92 9.99 14.05 -9.39
CA ASN A 92 9.54 13.90 -10.75
C ASN A 92 8.10 14.40 -10.87
N THR A 93 7.81 15.13 -11.93
CA THR A 93 6.45 15.60 -12.19
C THR A 93 5.78 14.63 -13.14
N LEU A 94 4.66 14.05 -12.72
CA LEU A 94 3.82 13.20 -13.53
C LEU A 94 2.66 14.05 -14.05
N THR A 95 2.64 14.30 -15.35
CA THR A 95 1.61 15.15 -15.97
C THR A 95 0.60 14.36 -16.78
N GLN A 96 0.93 13.10 -17.11
CA GLN A 96 0.05 12.18 -17.85
C GLN A 96 0.32 10.75 -17.38
N LEU A 97 -0.73 9.97 -17.31
CA LEU A 97 -0.67 8.55 -17.04
C LEU A 97 -1.47 7.78 -18.08
#